data_b1246030abf5342cd75afb9b8850cc7a
#
_entry.id   b1246030abf5342cd75afb9b8850cc7a
#
_cell.length_a   1.000
_cell.length_b   1.000
_cell.length_c   1.000
_cell.angle_alpha   90.00
_cell.angle_beta   90.00
_cell.angle_gamma   90.00
#
_symmetry.space_group_name_H-M   'P 1'
#
loop_
_entity.id
_entity.type
_entity.pdbx_description
1 polymer ?
#
loop_
_entity_poly.entity_id
_entity_poly.type
_entity_poly.pdbx_seq_one_letter_code
_entity_poly.pdbx_strand_id
1 'polypeptide(L)'
;IWTCNVNGTTFIGRTWKQFTQFIDIMSEVFELIRYNKRCLIYVHNLEYEFQFMRKWFDWHDIFADDKRQPLYAVTKSGVEFRCSYRLSGYSLAKLADELRYYKTKKMVGDLDYSLIRHSNTPLTGKELKYCTQDTQVVVCYIQEEIDKNGDIAHIPYTKTGYVRRYCQDECLAIHKQNDNVSRLKGLKYRDVMQSLTLTYDQYKMCKAGFQGGFTHANINYVNETLTNVGSIDFTSSYPFTMMAQYFPMSSPREVEVHDMKDLEFYLSSYCCLFEVQFINLRPLTTIENPISSSRCSYLEGYHINNGRVIDAKILETTITELDFDIYRNFYTWDGIKIGKFLVFYRGYLPTNLVKCLVKFYKDKTTLKGVAGKEEEYLQGKAMLNSAYGMAVTDIVRDDLEYHQEMYADEWQVGSETPVSQLNRYNKNPSRFLY
;
A
#
# COMPACT_ATOMS: atom_id res chain seq x y z
N ILE A 1 30.61 0.41 -10.06
CA ILE A 1 30.95 -0.52 -8.97
C ILE A 1 29.69 -1.20 -8.47
N TRP A 2 29.79 -2.48 -8.14
CA TRP A 2 28.80 -3.19 -7.34
C TRP A 2 29.45 -3.75 -6.08
N THR A 3 28.67 -3.89 -5.04
CA THR A 3 29.09 -4.52 -3.78
C THR A 3 28.01 -5.48 -3.32
N CYS A 4 28.41 -6.65 -2.84
CA CYS A 4 27.54 -7.65 -2.24
C CYS A 4 28.15 -8.18 -0.96
N ASN A 5 27.41 -8.19 0.13
CA ASN A 5 27.88 -8.71 1.40
C ASN A 5 27.22 -10.07 1.68
N VAL A 6 28.05 -11.08 1.95
CA VAL A 6 27.62 -12.43 2.30
C VAL A 6 28.25 -12.79 3.63
N ASN A 7 27.45 -12.95 4.68
CA ASN A 7 27.90 -13.29 6.03
C ASN A 7 29.07 -12.40 6.55
N GLY A 8 28.97 -11.10 6.32
CA GLY A 8 30.00 -10.15 6.74
C GLY A 8 31.19 -9.98 5.77
N THR A 9 31.34 -10.84 4.77
CA THR A 9 32.34 -10.69 3.73
C THR A 9 31.78 -9.88 2.56
N THR A 10 32.44 -8.78 2.22
CA THR A 10 32.00 -7.94 1.09
C THR A 10 32.77 -8.30 -0.17
N PHE A 11 32.03 -8.69 -1.20
CA PHE A 11 32.51 -8.88 -2.56
C PHE A 11 32.31 -7.59 -3.36
N ILE A 12 33.29 -7.27 -4.20
CA ILE A 12 33.31 -6.01 -4.96
C ILE A 12 33.69 -6.32 -6.40
N GLY A 13 33.00 -5.65 -7.34
CA GLY A 13 33.38 -5.68 -8.74
C GLY A 13 33.08 -4.37 -9.45
N ARG A 14 33.60 -4.27 -10.68
CA ARG A 14 33.58 -3.02 -11.44
C ARG A 14 32.72 -3.09 -12.72
N THR A 15 32.32 -4.30 -13.12
CA THR A 15 31.56 -4.52 -14.36
C THR A 15 30.35 -5.41 -14.10
N TRP A 16 29.33 -5.27 -14.92
CA TRP A 16 28.17 -6.14 -14.91
C TRP A 16 28.54 -7.59 -15.20
N LYS A 17 29.50 -7.84 -16.09
CA LYS A 17 29.99 -9.18 -16.36
C LYS A 17 30.54 -9.86 -15.11
N GLN A 18 31.29 -9.13 -14.28
CA GLN A 18 31.75 -9.67 -12.99
C GLN A 18 30.60 -9.94 -12.03
N PHE A 19 29.55 -9.11 -12.05
CA PHE A 19 28.38 -9.30 -11.20
C PHE A 19 27.57 -10.51 -11.63
N THR A 20 27.29 -10.70 -12.92
CA THR A 20 26.60 -11.89 -13.43
C THR A 20 27.37 -13.17 -13.11
N GLN A 21 28.69 -13.19 -13.33
CA GLN A 21 29.56 -14.32 -12.95
C GLN A 21 29.49 -14.62 -11.45
N PHE A 22 29.48 -13.60 -10.60
CA PHE A 22 29.32 -13.79 -9.16
C PHE A 22 27.98 -14.43 -8.82
N ILE A 23 26.87 -13.99 -9.43
CA ILE A 23 25.55 -14.58 -9.24
C ILE A 23 25.48 -16.03 -9.72
N ASP A 24 26.10 -16.34 -10.85
CA ASP A 24 26.18 -17.72 -11.39
C ASP A 24 26.97 -18.64 -10.45
N ILE A 25 28.11 -18.17 -9.94
CA ILE A 25 28.92 -18.92 -8.94
C ILE A 25 28.07 -19.16 -7.67
N MET A 26 27.32 -18.17 -7.17
CA MET A 26 26.44 -18.38 -6.03
C MET A 26 25.37 -19.43 -6.32
N SER A 27 24.80 -19.43 -7.51
CA SER A 27 23.84 -20.45 -7.94
C SER A 27 24.43 -21.86 -7.95
N GLU A 28 25.63 -22.00 -8.48
CA GLU A 28 26.37 -23.28 -8.55
C GLU A 28 26.77 -23.77 -7.16
N VAL A 29 27.42 -22.93 -6.35
CA VAL A 29 27.91 -23.28 -5.00
C VAL A 29 26.80 -23.73 -4.09
N PHE A 30 25.64 -23.10 -4.16
CA PHE A 30 24.46 -23.45 -3.36
C PHE A 30 23.52 -24.44 -4.06
N GLU A 31 23.86 -24.91 -5.25
CA GLU A 31 23.09 -25.85 -6.07
C GLU A 31 21.61 -25.45 -6.18
N LEU A 32 21.34 -24.14 -6.42
CA LEU A 32 20.01 -23.58 -6.32
C LEU A 32 19.01 -24.27 -7.25
N ILE A 33 19.39 -24.48 -8.51
CA ILE A 33 18.53 -25.11 -9.52
C ILE A 33 18.32 -26.58 -9.21
N ARG A 34 19.39 -27.30 -8.82
CA ARG A 34 19.32 -28.73 -8.53
C ARG A 34 18.32 -29.06 -7.41
N TYR A 35 18.30 -28.24 -6.37
CA TYR A 35 17.43 -28.47 -5.21
C TYR A 35 16.18 -27.59 -5.21
N ASN A 36 15.89 -26.87 -6.29
CA ASN A 36 14.79 -25.93 -6.39
C ASN A 36 14.76 -24.93 -5.19
N LYS A 37 15.94 -24.41 -4.86
CA LYS A 37 16.15 -23.43 -3.80
C LYS A 37 16.32 -22.04 -4.36
N ARG A 38 16.13 -21.03 -3.51
CA ARG A 38 16.41 -19.64 -3.85
C ARG A 38 17.45 -19.05 -2.90
N CYS A 39 18.39 -18.30 -3.45
CA CYS A 39 19.28 -17.42 -2.69
C CYS A 39 18.66 -16.02 -2.66
N LEU A 40 18.40 -15.50 -1.46
CA LEU A 40 17.76 -14.19 -1.28
C LEU A 40 18.83 -13.10 -1.12
N ILE A 41 18.78 -12.08 -1.97
CA ILE A 41 19.64 -10.90 -1.92
C ILE A 41 18.77 -9.67 -1.69
N TYR A 42 19.00 -8.95 -0.60
CA TYR A 42 18.31 -7.71 -0.32
C TYR A 42 19.05 -6.51 -0.91
N VAL A 43 18.29 -5.69 -1.64
CA VAL A 43 18.76 -4.46 -2.27
C VAL A 43 18.00 -3.28 -1.66
N HIS A 44 18.69 -2.24 -1.25
CA HIS A 44 18.01 -1.05 -0.77
C HIS A 44 17.58 -0.17 -1.94
N ASN A 45 16.27 0.00 -2.13
CA ASN A 45 15.67 0.63 -3.30
C ASN A 45 15.85 -0.17 -4.61
N LEU A 46 15.32 -1.40 -4.62
CA LEU A 46 15.36 -2.29 -5.78
C LEU A 46 14.75 -1.64 -7.04
N GLU A 47 13.74 -0.80 -6.89
CA GLU A 47 13.12 -0.04 -7.97
C GLU A 47 14.16 0.75 -8.80
N TYR A 48 15.10 1.40 -8.12
CA TYR A 48 16.19 2.13 -8.78
C TYR A 48 17.25 1.18 -9.34
N GLU A 49 17.74 0.26 -8.54
CA GLU A 49 18.84 -0.65 -8.93
C GLU A 49 18.44 -1.61 -10.05
N PHE A 50 17.18 -2.04 -10.09
CA PHE A 50 16.67 -2.93 -11.13
C PHE A 50 16.81 -2.34 -12.53
N GLN A 51 16.69 -1.02 -12.70
CA GLN A 51 16.83 -0.37 -14.01
C GLN A 51 18.23 -0.57 -14.61
N PHE A 52 19.25 -0.73 -13.78
CA PHE A 52 20.62 -0.98 -14.24
C PHE A 52 20.90 -2.45 -14.48
N MET A 53 20.29 -3.35 -13.69
CA MET A 53 20.60 -4.78 -13.74
C MET A 53 19.69 -5.58 -14.68
N ARG A 54 18.52 -5.05 -15.05
CA ARG A 54 17.48 -5.77 -15.80
C ARG A 54 17.91 -6.39 -17.13
N LYS A 55 18.87 -5.79 -17.83
CA LYS A 55 19.40 -6.28 -19.12
C LYS A 55 20.52 -7.32 -18.99
N TRP A 56 20.96 -7.60 -17.76
CA TRP A 56 22.12 -8.44 -17.50
C TRP A 56 21.78 -9.84 -16.99
N PHE A 57 20.52 -10.08 -16.65
CA PHE A 57 20.03 -11.35 -16.16
C PHE A 57 18.86 -11.86 -16.98
N ASP A 58 18.77 -13.19 -17.10
CA ASP A 58 17.58 -13.87 -17.55
C ASP A 58 16.63 -14.00 -16.36
N TRP A 59 15.46 -13.37 -16.46
CA TRP A 59 14.47 -13.36 -15.40
C TRP A 59 13.53 -14.55 -15.52
N HIS A 60 13.19 -15.15 -14.38
CA HIS A 60 12.21 -16.21 -14.24
C HIS A 60 10.86 -15.67 -13.80
N ASP A 61 10.86 -14.72 -12.85
CA ASP A 61 9.66 -14.13 -12.26
C ASP A 61 9.98 -12.74 -11.69
N ILE A 62 9.13 -11.77 -11.97
CA ILE A 62 9.26 -10.42 -11.44
C ILE A 62 7.88 -9.95 -10.98
N PHE A 63 7.77 -9.60 -9.73
CA PHE A 63 6.55 -9.03 -9.19
C PHE A 63 6.71 -7.55 -8.92
N ALA A 64 5.85 -6.74 -9.53
CA ALA A 64 5.80 -5.30 -9.37
C ALA A 64 4.38 -4.85 -9.03
N ASP A 65 4.26 -3.82 -8.20
CA ASP A 65 2.98 -3.19 -7.90
C ASP A 65 2.66 -2.02 -8.84
N ASP A 66 3.66 -1.52 -9.55
CA ASP A 66 3.52 -0.55 -10.64
C ASP A 66 4.68 -0.74 -11.63
N LYS A 67 4.56 -0.17 -12.83
CA LYS A 67 5.61 -0.20 -13.85
C LYS A 67 6.93 0.31 -13.26
N ARG A 68 8.01 -0.44 -13.49
CA ARG A 68 9.36 -0.15 -12.98
C ARG A 68 9.55 -0.19 -11.45
N GLN A 69 8.58 -0.67 -10.69
CA GLN A 69 8.62 -0.77 -9.22
C GLN A 69 8.60 -2.20 -8.72
N PRO A 70 9.61 -3.03 -9.01
CA PRO A 70 9.62 -4.41 -8.55
C PRO A 70 9.77 -4.50 -7.03
N LEU A 71 8.94 -5.34 -6.42
CA LEU A 71 9.07 -5.77 -5.03
C LEU A 71 10.09 -6.90 -4.89
N TYR A 72 10.09 -7.81 -5.86
CA TYR A 72 11.13 -8.82 -6.04
C TYR A 72 11.36 -9.13 -7.52
N ALA A 73 12.53 -9.68 -7.80
CA ALA A 73 12.90 -10.16 -9.13
C ALA A 73 13.75 -11.43 -8.98
N VAL A 74 13.36 -12.50 -9.68
CA VAL A 74 13.99 -13.82 -9.62
C VAL A 74 14.70 -14.13 -10.93
N THR A 75 15.98 -14.44 -10.88
CA THR A 75 16.73 -14.90 -12.04
C THR A 75 16.43 -16.36 -12.37
N LYS A 76 16.65 -16.79 -13.63
CA LYS A 76 16.60 -18.21 -13.99
C LYS A 76 17.60 -19.05 -13.24
N SER A 77 18.69 -18.46 -12.73
CA SER A 77 19.69 -19.13 -11.90
C SER A 77 19.27 -19.33 -10.44
N GLY A 78 18.04 -18.90 -10.03
CA GLY A 78 17.52 -19.14 -8.70
C GLY A 78 17.88 -18.07 -7.66
N VAL A 79 18.44 -16.95 -8.06
CA VAL A 79 18.70 -15.82 -7.16
C VAL A 79 17.51 -14.88 -7.18
N GLU A 80 17.00 -14.54 -5.99
CA GLU A 80 15.86 -13.64 -5.79
C GLU A 80 16.32 -12.32 -5.14
N PHE A 81 16.16 -11.23 -5.83
CA PHE A 81 16.40 -9.89 -5.32
C PHE A 81 15.12 -9.35 -4.66
N ARG A 82 15.23 -8.84 -3.43
CA ARG A 82 14.13 -8.24 -2.66
C ARG A 82 14.44 -6.82 -2.24
N CYS A 83 13.42 -5.98 -2.10
CA CYS A 83 13.58 -4.58 -1.73
C CYS A 83 13.55 -4.37 -0.21
N SER A 84 14.68 -3.99 0.41
CA SER A 84 14.73 -3.64 1.83
C SER A 84 14.13 -2.26 2.14
N TYR A 85 14.05 -1.36 1.17
CA TYR A 85 13.37 -0.08 1.32
C TYR A 85 11.85 -0.26 1.49
N ARG A 86 11.23 -1.09 0.66
CA ARG A 86 9.78 -1.40 0.75
C ARG A 86 9.43 -2.16 2.04
N LEU A 87 10.38 -2.94 2.55
CA LEU A 87 10.25 -3.66 3.82
C LEU A 87 10.33 -2.72 5.02
N SER A 88 11.32 -1.83 5.06
CA SER A 88 11.55 -0.91 6.20
C SER A 88 10.67 0.34 6.13
N GLY A 89 10.46 0.89 4.93
CA GLY A 89 9.85 2.19 4.69
C GLY A 89 10.76 3.36 5.10
N TYR A 90 12.08 3.13 5.23
CA TYR A 90 13.06 4.13 5.66
C TYR A 90 14.15 4.33 4.61
N SER A 91 14.68 5.56 4.52
CA SER A 91 15.94 5.80 3.81
C SER A 91 17.09 5.04 4.50
N LEU A 92 18.17 4.74 3.77
CA LEU A 92 19.29 3.97 4.32
C LEU A 92 19.94 4.63 5.56
N ALA A 93 19.97 5.97 5.60
CA ALA A 93 20.47 6.71 6.77
C ALA A 93 19.59 6.47 7.99
N LYS A 94 18.27 6.65 7.82
CA LYS A 94 17.32 6.41 8.91
C LYS A 94 17.28 4.93 9.30
N LEU A 95 17.44 4.01 8.35
CA LEU A 95 17.52 2.59 8.63
C LEU A 95 18.70 2.26 9.54
N ALA A 96 19.89 2.88 9.31
CA ALA A 96 21.06 2.71 10.15
C ALA A 96 20.84 3.24 11.57
N ASP A 97 20.10 4.37 11.71
CA ASP A 97 19.79 4.95 13.02
C ASP A 97 18.79 4.09 13.83
N GLU A 98 17.90 3.36 13.13
CA GLU A 98 16.86 2.52 13.73
C GLU A 98 17.35 1.08 14.08
N LEU A 99 18.58 0.70 13.76
CA LEU A 99 19.16 -0.60 14.12
C LEU A 99 19.30 -0.76 15.63
N ARG A 100 18.87 -1.91 16.16
CA ARG A 100 18.84 -2.19 17.62
C ARG A 100 20.05 -2.94 18.11
N TYR A 101 20.29 -4.09 17.52
CA TYR A 101 21.25 -5.08 17.99
C TYR A 101 22.54 -5.04 17.19
N TYR A 102 22.42 -4.93 15.86
CA TYR A 102 23.57 -4.92 14.94
C TYR A 102 23.92 -3.49 14.53
N LYS A 103 24.23 -2.63 15.51
CA LYS A 103 24.42 -1.20 15.29
C LYS A 103 25.58 -0.92 14.34
N THR A 104 25.25 -0.20 13.28
CA THR A 104 26.20 0.37 12.34
C THR A 104 25.70 1.74 11.89
N LYS A 105 26.58 2.56 11.33
CA LYS A 105 26.21 3.91 10.89
C LYS A 105 26.38 4.02 9.38
N LYS A 106 25.46 4.69 8.72
CA LYS A 106 25.68 5.11 7.34
C LYS A 106 26.81 6.15 7.30
N MET A 107 27.72 5.99 6.35
CA MET A 107 28.69 7.06 6.11
C MET A 107 28.02 8.21 5.39
N VAL A 108 28.26 9.43 5.86
CA VAL A 108 27.96 10.65 5.09
C VAL A 108 29.09 10.78 4.07
N GLY A 109 28.80 10.54 2.80
CA GLY A 109 29.80 10.56 1.74
C GLY A 109 29.88 11.92 1.09
N ASP A 110 31.09 12.48 1.04
CA ASP A 110 31.44 13.54 0.11
C ASP A 110 31.86 12.91 -1.22
N LEU A 111 30.95 12.12 -1.82
CA LEU A 111 31.18 11.64 -3.17
C LEU A 111 30.88 12.79 -4.13
N ASP A 112 31.89 13.20 -4.85
CA ASP A 112 31.69 14.15 -5.93
C ASP A 112 30.98 13.45 -7.11
N TYR A 113 29.68 13.67 -7.21
CA TYR A 113 28.83 13.10 -8.27
C TYR A 113 29.05 13.79 -9.62
N SER A 114 29.78 14.89 -9.70
CA SER A 114 30.16 15.54 -10.95
C SER A 114 31.27 14.78 -11.70
N LEU A 115 32.04 13.96 -10.97
CA LEU A 115 33.12 13.16 -11.55
C LEU A 115 32.53 11.95 -12.31
N ILE A 116 32.83 11.87 -13.59
CA ILE A 116 32.50 10.70 -14.40
C ILE A 116 33.46 9.56 -14.05
N ARG A 117 32.91 8.43 -13.63
CA ARG A 117 33.67 7.24 -13.25
C ARG A 117 33.35 6.09 -14.19
N HIS A 118 34.39 5.51 -14.76
CA HIS A 118 34.31 4.29 -15.58
C HIS A 118 34.79 3.07 -14.78
N SER A 119 34.62 1.87 -15.34
CA SER A 119 35.06 0.63 -14.72
C SER A 119 36.55 0.61 -14.35
N ASN A 120 37.37 1.33 -15.11
CA ASN A 120 38.84 1.42 -14.90
C ASN A 120 39.28 2.62 -14.05
N THR A 121 38.37 3.52 -13.65
CA THR A 121 38.73 4.67 -12.82
C THR A 121 39.14 4.15 -11.42
N PRO A 122 40.34 4.48 -10.91
CA PRO A 122 40.74 4.08 -9.57
C PRO A 122 39.76 4.58 -8.52
N LEU A 123 39.47 3.79 -7.53
CA LEU A 123 38.66 4.16 -6.37
C LEU A 123 39.55 4.45 -5.18
N THR A 124 39.24 5.53 -4.48
CA THR A 124 39.90 5.85 -3.20
C THR A 124 39.44 4.90 -2.09
N GLY A 125 40.24 4.75 -1.05
CA GLY A 125 39.84 3.99 0.12
C GLY A 125 38.56 4.52 0.79
N LYS A 126 38.31 5.85 0.70
CA LYS A 126 37.06 6.47 1.21
C LYS A 126 35.84 6.04 0.39
N GLU A 127 35.95 5.99 -0.93
CA GLU A 127 34.85 5.54 -1.82
C GLU A 127 34.53 4.06 -1.63
N LEU A 128 35.58 3.23 -1.50
CA LEU A 128 35.38 1.80 -1.22
C LEU A 128 34.70 1.61 0.14
N LYS A 129 35.16 2.32 1.18
CA LYS A 129 34.56 2.25 2.50
C LYS A 129 33.10 2.71 2.49
N TYR A 130 32.79 3.75 1.73
CA TYR A 130 31.40 4.23 1.56
C TYR A 130 30.51 3.12 0.98
N CYS A 131 30.90 2.53 -0.15
CA CYS A 131 30.11 1.48 -0.81
C CYS A 131 29.95 0.23 0.06
N THR A 132 30.97 -0.18 0.80
CA THR A 132 30.89 -1.33 1.69
C THR A 132 30.02 -1.06 2.92
N GLN A 133 30.05 0.16 3.43
CA GLN A 133 29.26 0.56 4.59
C GLN A 133 27.76 0.58 4.28
N ASP A 134 27.37 1.01 3.09
CA ASP A 134 25.97 0.99 2.67
C ASP A 134 25.40 -0.42 2.61
N THR A 135 26.17 -1.40 2.10
CA THR A 135 25.73 -2.81 2.13
C THR A 135 25.71 -3.39 3.55
N GLN A 136 26.63 -2.95 4.42
CA GLN A 136 26.66 -3.40 5.83
C GLN A 136 25.40 -2.98 6.58
N VAL A 137 24.86 -1.78 6.35
CA VAL A 137 23.58 -1.34 6.94
C VAL A 137 22.45 -2.30 6.58
N VAL A 138 22.37 -2.71 5.31
CA VAL A 138 21.33 -3.64 4.84
C VAL A 138 21.49 -5.02 5.49
N VAL A 139 22.73 -5.53 5.58
CA VAL A 139 23.01 -6.83 6.24
C VAL A 139 22.58 -6.81 7.70
N CYS A 140 22.97 -5.76 8.44
CA CYS A 140 22.59 -5.61 9.86
C CYS A 140 21.06 -5.58 10.01
N TYR A 141 20.38 -4.83 9.17
CA TYR A 141 18.91 -4.77 9.19
C TYR A 141 18.26 -6.13 8.90
N ILE A 142 18.70 -6.82 7.85
CA ILE A 142 18.12 -8.12 7.50
C ILE A 142 18.44 -9.17 8.56
N GLN A 143 19.58 -9.08 9.25
CA GLN A 143 19.88 -9.97 10.37
C GLN A 143 18.88 -9.74 11.52
N GLU A 144 18.55 -8.49 11.87
CA GLU A 144 17.51 -8.20 12.87
C GLU A 144 16.14 -8.73 12.43
N GLU A 145 15.81 -8.62 11.14
CA GLU A 145 14.57 -9.18 10.61
C GLU A 145 14.55 -10.72 10.62
N ILE A 146 15.70 -11.39 10.39
CA ILE A 146 15.83 -12.86 10.54
C ILE A 146 15.58 -13.24 11.99
N ASP A 147 16.23 -12.58 12.94
CA ASP A 147 16.11 -12.87 14.37
C ASP A 147 14.66 -12.70 14.86
N LYS A 148 13.96 -11.69 14.34
CA LYS A 148 12.56 -11.41 14.63
C LYS A 148 11.58 -12.43 14.02
N ASN A 149 11.86 -12.93 12.81
CA ASN A 149 10.95 -13.81 12.06
C ASN A 149 11.32 -15.30 12.13
N GLY A 150 12.45 -15.64 12.74
CA GLY A 150 12.99 -16.99 12.85
C GLY A 150 13.87 -17.41 11.67
N ASP A 151 13.54 -16.95 10.46
CA ASP A 151 14.38 -17.16 9.27
C ASP A 151 14.09 -16.12 8.17
N ILE A 152 14.93 -16.14 7.12
CA ILE A 152 14.84 -15.19 6.01
C ILE A 152 13.61 -15.41 5.11
N ALA A 153 13.06 -16.61 5.05
CA ALA A 153 11.91 -16.93 4.20
C ALA A 153 10.61 -16.35 4.77
N HIS A 154 10.54 -16.18 6.09
CA HIS A 154 9.40 -15.62 6.79
C HIS A 154 9.38 -14.08 6.85
N ILE A 155 10.40 -13.41 6.32
CA ILE A 155 10.41 -11.95 6.20
C ILE A 155 9.42 -11.54 5.10
N PRO A 156 8.43 -10.67 5.39
CA PRO A 156 7.48 -10.19 4.37
C PRO A 156 8.16 -9.25 3.38
N TYR A 157 7.57 -9.07 2.21
CA TYR A 157 8.11 -8.17 1.18
C TYR A 157 7.97 -6.68 1.53
N THR A 158 6.97 -6.34 2.35
CA THR A 158 6.64 -4.95 2.68
C THR A 158 6.31 -4.79 4.17
N LYS A 159 6.41 -3.55 4.65
CA LYS A 159 6.04 -3.21 6.03
C LYS A 159 4.58 -3.57 6.36
N THR A 160 3.65 -3.36 5.42
CA THR A 160 2.24 -3.73 5.59
C THR A 160 2.03 -5.23 5.68
N GLY A 161 2.95 -6.04 5.17
CA GLY A 161 2.93 -7.50 5.29
C GLY A 161 2.94 -7.99 6.74
N TYR A 162 3.60 -7.27 7.65
CA TYR A 162 3.56 -7.59 9.09
C TYR A 162 2.17 -7.39 9.69
N VAL A 163 1.52 -6.26 9.37
CA VAL A 163 0.15 -5.98 9.83
C VAL A 163 -0.81 -7.03 9.32
N ARG A 164 -0.70 -7.34 8.03
CA ARG A 164 -1.55 -8.36 7.38
C ARG A 164 -1.39 -9.72 8.05
N ARG A 165 -0.16 -10.17 8.27
CA ARG A 165 0.13 -11.45 8.97
C ARG A 165 -0.51 -11.46 10.36
N TYR A 166 -0.29 -10.42 11.16
CA TYR A 166 -0.85 -10.33 12.50
C TYR A 166 -2.38 -10.37 12.49
N CYS A 167 -3.01 -9.58 11.61
CA CYS A 167 -4.46 -9.57 11.48
C CYS A 167 -5.02 -10.91 10.98
N GLN A 168 -4.34 -11.58 10.05
CA GLN A 168 -4.71 -12.92 9.60
C GLN A 168 -4.67 -13.94 10.75
N ASP A 169 -3.58 -13.95 11.51
CA ASP A 169 -3.40 -14.88 12.62
C ASP A 169 -4.50 -14.71 13.67
N GLU A 170 -4.84 -13.47 14.03
CA GLU A 170 -5.87 -13.20 15.03
C GLU A 170 -7.30 -13.39 14.49
N CYS A 171 -7.58 -13.00 13.26
CA CYS A 171 -8.92 -13.11 12.68
C CYS A 171 -9.25 -14.54 12.25
N LEU A 172 -8.30 -15.27 11.69
CA LEU A 172 -8.48 -16.64 11.19
C LEU A 172 -8.09 -17.70 12.23
N ALA A 173 -7.47 -17.30 13.35
CA ALA A 173 -6.94 -18.17 14.39
C ALA A 173 -5.99 -19.25 13.85
N ILE A 174 -5.08 -18.88 12.93
CA ILE A 174 -4.22 -19.83 12.20
C ILE A 174 -3.37 -20.65 13.18
N HIS A 175 -2.76 -20.01 14.16
CA HIS A 175 -1.91 -20.67 15.17
C HIS A 175 -2.66 -21.20 16.40
N LYS A 176 -4.00 -21.05 16.43
CA LYS A 176 -4.85 -21.42 17.58
C LYS A 176 -5.87 -22.52 17.22
N GLN A 177 -5.58 -23.33 16.20
CA GLN A 177 -6.52 -24.34 15.67
C GLN A 177 -6.84 -25.46 16.68
N ASN A 178 -5.95 -25.70 17.65
CA ASN A 178 -6.15 -26.68 18.73
C ASN A 178 -7.10 -26.16 19.83
N ASP A 179 -7.38 -24.85 19.86
CA ASP A 179 -8.38 -24.26 20.74
C ASP A 179 -9.73 -24.16 20.01
N ASN A 180 -10.69 -24.94 20.44
CA ASN A 180 -12.03 -24.99 19.83
C ASN A 180 -12.72 -23.62 19.76
N VAL A 181 -12.55 -22.77 20.78
CA VAL A 181 -13.16 -21.44 20.82
C VAL A 181 -12.53 -20.53 19.75
N SER A 182 -11.22 -20.54 19.64
CA SER A 182 -10.49 -19.75 18.62
C SER A 182 -10.79 -20.25 17.21
N ARG A 183 -10.87 -21.58 17.02
CA ARG A 183 -11.25 -22.19 15.74
C ARG A 183 -12.65 -21.76 15.29
N LEU A 184 -13.64 -21.78 16.18
CA LEU A 184 -15.00 -21.33 15.86
C LEU A 184 -15.07 -19.84 15.51
N LYS A 185 -14.29 -18.98 16.20
CA LYS A 185 -14.18 -17.56 15.84
C LYS A 185 -13.57 -17.36 14.46
N GLY A 186 -12.54 -18.12 14.11
CA GLY A 186 -11.94 -18.09 12.78
C GLY A 186 -12.89 -18.53 11.68
N LEU A 187 -13.69 -19.58 11.90
CA LEU A 187 -14.75 -20.01 10.97
C LEU A 187 -15.79 -18.90 10.78
N LYS A 188 -16.31 -18.33 11.86
CA LYS A 188 -17.26 -17.22 11.79
C LYS A 188 -16.71 -16.02 11.01
N TYR A 189 -15.42 -15.71 11.16
CA TYR A 189 -14.78 -14.64 10.39
C TYR A 189 -14.75 -14.98 8.89
N ARG A 190 -14.42 -16.22 8.52
CA ARG A 190 -14.45 -16.67 7.12
C ARG A 190 -15.84 -16.55 6.51
N ASP A 191 -16.88 -16.93 7.26
CA ASP A 191 -18.28 -16.83 6.80
C ASP A 191 -18.65 -15.36 6.52
N VAL A 192 -18.27 -14.44 7.40
CA VAL A 192 -18.48 -13.00 7.17
C VAL A 192 -17.75 -12.54 5.92
N MET A 193 -16.48 -12.86 5.77
CA MET A 193 -15.71 -12.46 4.59
C MET A 193 -16.30 -13.03 3.29
N GLN A 194 -16.78 -14.27 3.33
CA GLN A 194 -17.43 -14.89 2.18
C GLN A 194 -18.77 -14.21 1.82
N SER A 195 -19.51 -13.73 2.81
CA SER A 195 -20.76 -13.00 2.60
C SER A 195 -20.59 -11.59 2.01
N LEU A 196 -19.36 -11.05 2.03
CA LEU A 196 -19.04 -9.72 1.53
C LEU A 196 -18.47 -9.70 0.09
N THR A 197 -18.42 -10.85 -0.58
CA THR A 197 -17.93 -10.92 -1.97
C THR A 197 -18.82 -10.15 -2.94
N LEU A 198 -18.22 -9.60 -3.99
CA LEU A 198 -18.85 -8.72 -4.95
C LEU A 198 -18.79 -9.32 -6.36
N THR A 199 -19.76 -9.00 -7.21
CA THR A 199 -19.61 -9.15 -8.66
C THR A 199 -18.65 -8.09 -9.20
N TYR A 200 -18.16 -8.27 -10.43
CA TYR A 200 -17.23 -7.30 -11.03
C TYR A 200 -17.87 -5.92 -11.22
N ASP A 201 -19.16 -5.84 -11.56
CA ASP A 201 -19.85 -4.56 -11.71
C ASP A 201 -20.06 -3.86 -10.37
N GLN A 202 -20.39 -4.60 -9.32
CA GLN A 202 -20.45 -4.06 -7.95
C GLN A 202 -19.07 -3.57 -7.48
N TYR A 203 -18.02 -4.32 -7.78
CA TYR A 203 -16.65 -3.91 -7.47
C TYR A 203 -16.25 -2.62 -8.20
N LYS A 204 -16.55 -2.51 -9.52
CA LYS A 204 -16.30 -1.27 -10.28
C LYS A 204 -17.02 -0.07 -9.66
N MET A 205 -18.26 -0.26 -9.25
CA MET A 205 -19.05 0.79 -8.61
C MET A 205 -18.46 1.20 -7.25
N CYS A 206 -17.99 0.24 -6.44
CA CYS A 206 -17.26 0.54 -5.20
C CYS A 206 -15.97 1.33 -5.48
N LYS A 207 -15.24 0.97 -6.54
CA LYS A 207 -14.03 1.72 -6.96
C LYS A 207 -14.35 3.14 -7.42
N ALA A 208 -15.45 3.35 -8.13
CA ALA A 208 -15.89 4.66 -8.56
C ALA A 208 -16.26 5.57 -7.37
N GLY A 209 -16.96 4.99 -6.37
CA GLY A 209 -17.33 5.71 -5.15
C GLY A 209 -16.20 5.88 -4.13
N PHE A 210 -15.06 5.17 -4.27
CA PHE A 210 -13.95 5.31 -3.33
C PHE A 210 -13.26 6.66 -3.48
N GLN A 211 -13.10 7.38 -2.35
CA GLN A 211 -12.38 8.65 -2.29
C GLN A 211 -11.27 8.57 -1.24
N GLY A 212 -10.12 9.19 -1.54
CA GLY A 212 -9.07 9.43 -0.56
C GLY A 212 -9.42 10.56 0.40
N GLY A 213 -8.54 10.83 1.36
CA GLY A 213 -8.70 11.97 2.26
C GLY A 213 -8.80 13.29 1.49
N PHE A 214 -9.66 14.19 1.99
CA PHE A 214 -9.81 15.53 1.43
C PHE A 214 -8.55 16.35 1.71
N THR A 215 -7.83 16.69 0.66
CA THR A 215 -6.61 17.51 0.74
C THR A 215 -6.62 18.55 -0.37
N HIS A 216 -6.50 19.82 -0.01
CA HIS A 216 -6.26 20.89 -0.98
C HIS A 216 -5.69 22.13 -0.30
N ALA A 217 -5.07 23.01 -1.07
CA ALA A 217 -4.61 24.30 -0.59
C ALA A 217 -5.70 25.37 -0.81
N ASN A 218 -5.87 26.27 0.15
CA ASN A 218 -6.75 27.43 -0.04
C ASN A 218 -6.11 28.39 -1.04
N ILE A 219 -6.75 28.56 -2.20
CA ILE A 219 -6.23 29.37 -3.30
C ILE A 219 -5.99 30.83 -2.92
N ASN A 220 -6.76 31.35 -1.96
CA ASN A 220 -6.66 32.76 -1.55
C ASN A 220 -5.32 33.08 -0.85
N TYR A 221 -4.57 32.05 -0.41
CA TYR A 221 -3.31 32.18 0.32
C TYR A 221 -2.14 31.48 -0.36
N VAL A 222 -2.30 31.09 -1.61
CA VAL A 222 -1.21 30.46 -2.39
C VAL A 222 -0.09 31.48 -2.59
N ASN A 223 1.15 31.08 -2.30
CA ASN A 223 2.36 31.92 -2.32
C ASN A 223 2.41 33.03 -1.25
N GLU A 224 1.53 33.00 -0.24
CA GLU A 224 1.58 33.94 0.87
C GLU A 224 2.24 33.30 2.10
N THR A 225 2.95 34.11 2.88
CA THR A 225 3.46 33.70 4.19
C THR A 225 2.47 34.18 5.25
N LEU A 226 1.80 33.22 5.88
CA LEU A 226 0.82 33.51 6.94
C LEU A 226 1.49 33.47 8.31
N THR A 227 1.14 34.41 9.19
CA THR A 227 1.55 34.44 10.59
C THR A 227 0.39 34.05 11.50
N ASN A 228 0.67 33.63 12.73
CA ASN A 228 -0.33 33.23 13.72
C ASN A 228 -1.25 32.06 13.24
N VAL A 229 -0.67 31.09 12.57
CA VAL A 229 -1.39 29.91 12.08
C VAL A 229 -1.43 28.84 13.18
N GLY A 230 -2.63 28.35 13.49
CA GLY A 230 -2.83 27.19 14.36
C GLY A 230 -2.91 25.89 13.55
N SER A 231 -2.42 24.78 14.12
CA SER A 231 -2.58 23.44 13.55
C SER A 231 -3.43 22.58 14.47
N ILE A 232 -4.41 21.89 13.90
CA ILE A 232 -5.29 20.96 14.61
C ILE A 232 -5.14 19.59 13.96
N ASP A 233 -4.93 18.55 14.77
CA ASP A 233 -4.80 17.16 14.31
C ASP A 233 -5.78 16.24 15.07
N PHE A 234 -6.42 15.32 14.34
CA PHE A 234 -7.27 14.29 14.93
C PHE A 234 -6.40 13.05 15.26
N THR A 235 -6.35 12.72 16.55
CA THR A 235 -5.57 11.56 16.99
C THR A 235 -6.08 10.25 16.39
N SER A 236 -5.29 9.65 15.48
CA SER A 236 -5.59 8.36 14.85
C SER A 236 -6.97 8.32 14.15
N SER A 237 -7.29 9.33 13.36
CA SER A 237 -8.61 9.52 12.72
C SER A 237 -9.10 8.26 11.98
N TYR A 238 -8.32 7.69 11.05
CA TYR A 238 -8.71 6.48 10.31
C TYR A 238 -8.96 5.26 11.22
N PRO A 239 -8.04 4.88 12.13
CA PRO A 239 -8.31 3.81 13.08
C PRO A 239 -9.53 4.05 13.97
N PHE A 240 -9.74 5.29 14.41
CA PHE A 240 -10.95 5.64 15.17
C PHE A 240 -12.21 5.36 14.36
N THR A 241 -12.27 5.84 13.12
CA THR A 241 -13.40 5.60 12.22
C THR A 241 -13.64 4.11 11.99
N MET A 242 -12.56 3.32 11.75
CA MET A 242 -12.66 1.88 11.59
C MET A 242 -13.24 1.16 12.83
N MET A 243 -13.02 1.69 14.03
CA MET A 243 -13.51 1.08 15.28
C MET A 243 -14.91 1.54 15.68
N ALA A 244 -15.31 2.78 15.31
CA ALA A 244 -16.47 3.45 15.87
C ALA A 244 -17.64 3.64 14.90
N GLN A 245 -17.39 3.54 13.58
CA GLN A 245 -18.42 3.80 12.57
C GLN A 245 -19.01 2.51 11.99
N TYR A 246 -20.16 2.67 11.35
CA TYR A 246 -20.79 1.60 10.59
C TYR A 246 -20.13 1.43 9.23
N PHE A 247 -20.12 0.20 8.77
CA PHE A 247 -19.61 -0.22 7.46
C PHE A 247 -20.65 -1.08 6.73
N PRO A 248 -20.57 -1.20 5.39
CA PRO A 248 -21.38 -2.14 4.63
C PRO A 248 -20.98 -3.59 5.02
N MET A 249 -21.85 -4.26 5.74
CA MET A 249 -21.61 -5.60 6.32
C MET A 249 -22.55 -6.67 5.74
N SER A 250 -22.92 -6.52 4.48
CA SER A 250 -23.64 -7.52 3.67
C SER A 250 -23.26 -7.42 2.20
N SER A 251 -23.57 -8.43 1.41
CA SER A 251 -23.61 -8.28 -0.05
C SER A 251 -24.58 -7.15 -0.43
N PRO A 252 -24.29 -6.38 -1.48
CA PRO A 252 -25.16 -5.31 -1.92
C PRO A 252 -26.46 -5.87 -2.53
N ARG A 253 -27.55 -5.14 -2.29
CA ARG A 253 -28.83 -5.34 -2.96
C ARG A 253 -29.12 -4.09 -3.79
N GLU A 254 -29.44 -4.28 -5.05
CA GLU A 254 -29.91 -3.21 -5.93
C GLU A 254 -31.37 -2.87 -5.63
N VAL A 255 -31.69 -1.58 -5.53
CA VAL A 255 -33.03 -1.09 -5.30
C VAL A 255 -33.35 0.07 -6.24
N GLU A 256 -34.64 0.26 -6.53
CA GLU A 256 -35.12 1.42 -7.27
C GLU A 256 -35.51 2.53 -6.30
N VAL A 257 -35.18 3.76 -6.68
CA VAL A 257 -35.52 4.98 -5.93
C VAL A 257 -36.49 5.79 -6.77
N HIS A 258 -37.75 5.86 -6.36
CA HIS A 258 -38.79 6.47 -7.16
C HIS A 258 -38.99 7.97 -6.82
N ASP A 259 -38.72 8.34 -5.59
CA ASP A 259 -38.89 9.75 -5.13
C ASP A 259 -37.90 10.10 -4.00
N MET A 260 -37.98 11.36 -3.53
CA MET A 260 -37.13 11.84 -2.45
C MET A 260 -37.38 11.15 -1.09
N LYS A 261 -38.58 10.59 -0.88
CA LYS A 261 -38.90 9.90 0.38
C LYS A 261 -38.19 8.51 0.39
N ASP A 262 -38.22 7.81 -0.75
CA ASP A 262 -37.50 6.59 -0.92
C ASP A 262 -36.00 6.84 -0.69
N LEU A 263 -35.42 7.87 -1.32
CA LEU A 263 -34.04 8.24 -1.16
C LEU A 263 -33.69 8.47 0.32
N GLU A 264 -34.40 9.32 1.03
CA GLU A 264 -34.17 9.61 2.44
C GLU A 264 -34.33 8.39 3.34
N PHE A 265 -35.27 7.50 3.02
CA PHE A 265 -35.42 6.22 3.73
C PHE A 265 -34.17 5.34 3.59
N TYR A 266 -33.67 5.16 2.36
CA TYR A 266 -32.47 4.33 2.15
C TYR A 266 -31.24 4.97 2.77
N LEU A 267 -31.01 6.27 2.57
CA LEU A 267 -29.86 6.99 3.13
C LEU A 267 -29.83 6.94 4.66
N SER A 268 -31.00 6.98 5.32
CA SER A 268 -31.06 6.92 6.79
C SER A 268 -30.90 5.50 7.35
N SER A 269 -31.32 4.46 6.60
CA SER A 269 -31.46 3.09 7.09
C SER A 269 -30.31 2.17 6.72
N TYR A 270 -29.59 2.43 5.63
CA TYR A 270 -28.58 1.55 5.05
C TYR A 270 -27.27 2.30 4.81
N CYS A 271 -26.16 1.53 4.64
CA CYS A 271 -25.04 2.05 3.88
C CYS A 271 -25.42 1.99 2.41
N CYS A 272 -25.21 3.10 1.71
CA CYS A 272 -25.62 3.23 0.33
C CYS A 272 -24.42 3.54 -0.58
N LEU A 273 -24.48 3.05 -1.81
CA LEU A 273 -23.58 3.43 -2.89
C LEU A 273 -24.41 3.61 -4.15
N PHE A 274 -24.37 4.80 -4.76
CA PHE A 274 -25.26 5.10 -5.87
C PHE A 274 -24.67 6.08 -6.86
N GLU A 275 -25.12 5.93 -8.11
CA GLU A 275 -24.85 6.88 -9.18
C GLU A 275 -25.84 8.03 -9.07
N VAL A 276 -25.35 9.25 -9.24
CA VAL A 276 -26.13 10.46 -9.15
C VAL A 276 -25.77 11.44 -10.24
N GLN A 277 -26.78 12.07 -10.84
CA GLN A 277 -26.64 13.22 -11.74
C GLN A 277 -27.22 14.45 -11.05
N PHE A 278 -26.40 15.47 -10.81
CA PHE A 278 -26.84 16.79 -10.35
C PHE A 278 -27.06 17.72 -11.56
N ILE A 279 -28.14 18.49 -11.53
CA ILE A 279 -28.50 19.44 -12.57
C ILE A 279 -28.41 20.85 -11.98
N ASN A 280 -27.63 21.72 -12.63
CA ASN A 280 -27.35 23.08 -12.18
C ASN A 280 -26.83 23.14 -10.74
N LEU A 281 -25.74 22.38 -10.51
CA LEU A 281 -25.02 22.37 -9.24
C LEU A 281 -24.37 23.72 -8.99
N ARG A 282 -24.59 24.32 -7.81
CA ARG A 282 -24.04 25.61 -7.41
C ARG A 282 -23.50 25.54 -5.98
N PRO A 283 -22.40 26.24 -5.66
CA PRO A 283 -21.83 26.23 -4.32
C PRO A 283 -22.69 27.07 -3.35
N LEU A 284 -22.83 26.57 -2.14
CA LEU A 284 -23.39 27.34 -1.00
C LEU A 284 -22.31 28.13 -0.27
N THR A 285 -21.05 27.82 -0.49
CA THR A 285 -19.90 28.46 0.16
C THR A 285 -18.79 28.72 -0.85
N THR A 286 -18.03 29.77 -0.63
CA THR A 286 -16.86 30.13 -1.44
C THR A 286 -15.57 29.56 -0.88
N ILE A 287 -15.61 28.87 0.27
CA ILE A 287 -14.42 28.43 1.01
C ILE A 287 -14.01 27.02 0.59
N GLU A 288 -14.96 26.09 0.52
CA GLU A 288 -14.68 24.66 0.34
C GLU A 288 -15.64 24.04 -0.69
N ASN A 289 -15.08 23.22 -1.58
CA ASN A 289 -15.83 22.45 -2.58
C ASN A 289 -15.40 20.97 -2.51
N PRO A 290 -16.17 20.10 -1.86
CA PRO A 290 -15.75 18.71 -1.60
C PRO A 290 -15.71 17.80 -2.82
N ILE A 291 -16.45 18.08 -3.91
CA ILE A 291 -16.50 17.20 -5.08
C ILE A 291 -15.19 17.27 -5.86
N SER A 292 -14.51 16.13 -6.02
CA SER A 292 -13.32 16.03 -6.87
C SER A 292 -13.71 15.81 -8.34
N SER A 293 -13.15 16.63 -9.24
CA SER A 293 -13.39 16.47 -10.68
C SER A 293 -12.92 15.12 -11.22
N SER A 294 -11.88 14.53 -10.63
CA SER A 294 -11.34 13.21 -11.02
C SER A 294 -12.30 12.05 -10.65
N ARG A 295 -13.33 12.29 -9.86
CA ARG A 295 -14.34 11.31 -9.46
C ARG A 295 -15.67 11.47 -10.20
N CYS A 296 -15.78 12.48 -11.05
CA CYS A 296 -16.94 12.67 -11.90
C CYS A 296 -16.81 11.79 -13.15
N SER A 297 -17.83 11.00 -13.43
CA SER A 297 -17.95 10.24 -14.68
C SER A 297 -18.33 11.12 -15.87
N TYR A 298 -19.04 12.24 -15.59
CA TYR A 298 -19.40 13.24 -16.58
C TYR A 298 -19.45 14.63 -15.97
N LEU A 299 -19.02 15.64 -16.73
CA LEU A 299 -19.06 17.06 -16.36
C LEU A 299 -19.40 17.91 -17.60
N GLU A 300 -20.38 18.80 -17.45
CA GLU A 300 -20.75 19.76 -18.50
C GLU A 300 -20.99 21.16 -17.88
N GLY A 301 -20.45 22.20 -18.57
CA GLY A 301 -20.63 23.60 -18.19
C GLY A 301 -20.17 23.89 -16.77
N TYR A 302 -18.92 23.56 -16.45
CA TYR A 302 -18.39 23.50 -15.10
C TYR A 302 -17.23 24.48 -14.87
N HIS A 303 -17.02 24.83 -13.60
CA HIS A 303 -15.81 25.49 -13.12
C HIS A 303 -15.10 24.60 -12.09
N ILE A 304 -13.78 24.57 -12.18
CA ILE A 304 -12.93 23.79 -11.27
C ILE A 304 -11.89 24.71 -10.63
N ASN A 305 -11.68 24.54 -9.33
CA ASN A 305 -10.59 25.15 -8.60
C ASN A 305 -9.76 24.04 -7.91
N ASN A 306 -8.47 23.96 -8.23
CA ASN A 306 -7.54 22.99 -7.64
C ASN A 306 -8.09 21.55 -7.65
N GLY A 307 -8.67 21.12 -8.78
CA GLY A 307 -9.26 19.79 -8.92
C GLY A 307 -10.62 19.59 -8.23
N ARG A 308 -11.21 20.65 -7.67
CA ARG A 308 -12.53 20.63 -7.02
C ARG A 308 -13.55 21.33 -7.87
N VAL A 309 -14.73 20.74 -8.00
CA VAL A 309 -15.82 21.30 -8.80
C VAL A 309 -16.51 22.38 -7.99
N ILE A 310 -16.52 23.61 -8.52
CA ILE A 310 -17.23 24.76 -7.93
C ILE A 310 -18.70 24.67 -8.30
N ASP A 311 -18.99 24.61 -9.59
CA ASP A 311 -20.33 24.50 -10.15
C ASP A 311 -20.33 23.66 -11.43
N ALA A 312 -21.49 23.18 -11.85
CA ALA A 312 -21.66 22.47 -13.12
C ALA A 312 -23.15 22.54 -13.57
N LYS A 313 -23.38 22.61 -14.90
CA LYS A 313 -24.70 22.39 -15.46
C LYS A 313 -25.17 20.97 -15.28
N ILE A 314 -24.30 20.02 -15.59
CA ILE A 314 -24.53 18.59 -15.35
C ILE A 314 -23.26 18.01 -14.73
N LEU A 315 -23.44 17.25 -13.65
CA LEU A 315 -22.38 16.50 -12.99
C LEU A 315 -22.88 15.10 -12.66
N GLU A 316 -22.13 14.08 -13.11
CA GLU A 316 -22.40 12.69 -12.75
C GLU A 316 -21.23 12.11 -11.94
N THR A 317 -21.57 11.39 -10.88
CA THR A 317 -20.61 10.75 -10.00
C THR A 317 -21.23 9.57 -9.26
N THR A 318 -20.38 8.70 -8.68
CA THR A 318 -20.82 7.63 -7.78
C THR A 318 -20.43 8.01 -6.36
N ILE A 319 -21.40 7.99 -5.44
CA ILE A 319 -21.23 8.47 -4.06
C ILE A 319 -21.86 7.53 -3.04
N THR A 320 -21.44 7.71 -1.79
CA THR A 320 -22.05 7.08 -0.61
C THR A 320 -23.12 7.99 0.02
N GLU A 321 -23.89 7.44 0.97
CA GLU A 321 -24.81 8.25 1.80
C GLU A 321 -24.07 9.36 2.55
N LEU A 322 -22.83 9.11 2.96
CA LEU A 322 -22.02 10.10 3.68
C LEU A 322 -21.59 11.25 2.77
N ASP A 323 -21.20 10.92 1.52
CA ASP A 323 -20.85 11.94 0.53
C ASP A 323 -22.07 12.81 0.19
N PHE A 324 -23.24 12.19 0.04
CA PHE A 324 -24.47 12.94 -0.23
C PHE A 324 -24.82 13.90 0.90
N ASP A 325 -24.68 13.45 2.16
CA ASP A 325 -24.86 14.30 3.34
C ASP A 325 -23.87 15.47 3.38
N ILE A 326 -22.63 15.25 2.98
CA ILE A 326 -21.64 16.31 2.85
C ILE A 326 -22.05 17.28 1.72
N TYR A 327 -22.37 16.76 0.53
CA TYR A 327 -22.61 17.58 -0.65
C TYR A 327 -23.81 18.51 -0.46
N ARG A 328 -24.90 18.07 0.17
CA ARG A 328 -26.06 18.93 0.46
C ARG A 328 -25.79 20.07 1.46
N ASN A 329 -24.66 20.01 2.19
CA ASN A 329 -24.21 21.10 3.04
C ASN A 329 -23.33 22.12 2.32
N PHE A 330 -22.77 21.74 1.17
CA PHE A 330 -21.83 22.59 0.42
C PHE A 330 -22.37 23.05 -0.93
N TYR A 331 -23.42 22.41 -1.44
CA TYR A 331 -24.02 22.72 -2.74
C TYR A 331 -25.52 22.76 -2.70
N THR A 332 -26.09 23.45 -3.67
CA THR A 332 -27.49 23.40 -4.07
C THR A 332 -27.59 22.98 -5.54
N TRP A 333 -28.73 22.46 -5.94
CA TRP A 333 -29.02 22.02 -7.32
C TRP A 333 -30.48 22.20 -7.66
N ASP A 334 -30.80 22.29 -8.94
CA ASP A 334 -32.21 22.45 -9.40
C ASP A 334 -32.89 21.10 -9.56
N GLY A 335 -32.12 20.04 -9.84
CA GLY A 335 -32.64 18.69 -10.00
C GLY A 335 -31.60 17.63 -9.70
N ILE A 336 -32.06 16.43 -9.38
CA ILE A 336 -31.28 15.25 -9.13
C ILE A 336 -31.88 14.06 -9.87
N LYS A 337 -31.03 13.24 -10.50
CA LYS A 337 -31.40 11.93 -11.02
C LYS A 337 -30.56 10.87 -10.35
N ILE A 338 -31.21 9.82 -9.88
CA ILE A 338 -30.56 8.68 -9.27
C ILE A 338 -30.45 7.58 -10.33
N GLY A 339 -29.24 7.08 -10.52
CA GLY A 339 -28.94 5.91 -11.36
C GLY A 339 -28.99 4.63 -10.55
N LYS A 340 -28.02 3.75 -10.79
CA LYS A 340 -27.88 2.48 -10.07
C LYS A 340 -27.69 2.74 -8.58
N PHE A 341 -28.52 2.08 -7.74
CA PHE A 341 -28.54 2.28 -6.30
C PHE A 341 -28.35 0.95 -5.56
N LEU A 342 -27.26 0.85 -4.80
CA LEU A 342 -26.94 -0.30 -3.99
C LEU A 342 -27.09 0.01 -2.51
N VAL A 343 -27.75 -0.88 -1.77
CA VAL A 343 -27.90 -0.82 -0.32
C VAL A 343 -27.22 -1.99 0.35
N PHE A 344 -26.63 -1.75 1.51
CA PHE A 344 -25.95 -2.72 2.36
C PHE A 344 -26.46 -2.61 3.78
N TYR A 345 -26.58 -3.72 4.49
CA TYR A 345 -26.84 -3.67 5.92
C TYR A 345 -25.68 -3.01 6.65
N ARG A 346 -26.01 -2.10 7.57
CA ARG A 346 -25.04 -1.45 8.45
C ARG A 346 -24.55 -2.41 9.51
N GLY A 347 -23.26 -2.42 9.76
CA GLY A 347 -22.66 -3.19 10.85
C GLY A 347 -21.27 -2.66 11.20
N TYR A 348 -20.78 -3.04 12.35
CA TYR A 348 -19.39 -2.78 12.73
C TYR A 348 -18.44 -3.78 12.07
N LEU A 349 -17.21 -3.39 11.87
CA LEU A 349 -16.16 -4.31 11.42
C LEU A 349 -16.06 -5.53 12.39
N PRO A 350 -15.64 -6.70 11.89
CA PRO A 350 -15.55 -7.90 12.69
C PRO A 350 -14.75 -7.67 13.97
N THR A 351 -15.26 -8.14 15.11
CA THR A 351 -14.67 -7.92 16.44
C THR A 351 -13.19 -8.32 16.52
N ASN A 352 -12.78 -9.38 15.79
CA ASN A 352 -11.39 -9.82 15.78
C ASN A 352 -10.48 -8.76 15.12
N LEU A 353 -10.92 -8.16 14.02
CA LEU A 353 -10.20 -7.07 13.34
C LEU A 353 -10.13 -5.82 14.23
N VAL A 354 -11.26 -5.44 14.85
CA VAL A 354 -11.30 -4.30 15.80
C VAL A 354 -10.34 -4.52 16.97
N LYS A 355 -10.22 -5.75 17.50
CA LYS A 355 -9.23 -6.08 18.54
C LYS A 355 -7.78 -5.87 18.09
N CYS A 356 -7.46 -6.18 16.83
CA CYS A 356 -6.14 -5.88 16.29
C CYS A 356 -5.86 -4.37 16.30
N LEU A 357 -6.83 -3.56 15.85
CA LEU A 357 -6.71 -2.10 15.83
C LEU A 357 -6.55 -1.53 17.25
N VAL A 358 -7.36 -1.99 18.21
CA VAL A 358 -7.26 -1.60 19.62
C VAL A 358 -5.89 -1.96 20.21
N LYS A 359 -5.35 -3.13 19.86
CA LYS A 359 -4.01 -3.52 20.31
C LYS A 359 -2.96 -2.56 19.76
N PHE A 360 -2.96 -2.28 18.45
CA PHE A 360 -2.00 -1.34 17.83
C PHE A 360 -2.12 0.07 18.43
N TYR A 361 -3.34 0.51 18.72
CA TYR A 361 -3.59 1.79 19.36
C TYR A 361 -3.04 1.82 20.80
N LYS A 362 -3.26 0.76 21.59
CA LYS A 362 -2.71 0.63 22.94
C LYS A 362 -1.17 0.64 22.91
N ASP A 363 -0.56 -0.17 22.06
CA ASP A 363 0.90 -0.22 21.90
C ASP A 363 1.46 1.19 21.61
N LYS A 364 0.81 1.94 20.69
CA LYS A 364 1.17 3.32 20.38
C LYS A 364 1.01 4.26 21.59
N THR A 365 -0.08 4.17 22.34
CA THR A 365 -0.40 5.17 23.38
C THR A 365 0.32 4.92 24.70
N THR A 366 0.43 3.66 25.11
CA THR A 366 1.09 3.29 26.38
C THR A 366 2.60 3.47 26.35
N LEU A 367 3.20 3.39 25.17
CA LEU A 367 4.66 3.48 25.01
C LEU A 367 5.14 4.90 24.68
N LYS A 368 4.23 5.83 24.42
CA LYS A 368 4.57 7.22 24.06
C LYS A 368 5.26 7.92 25.24
N GLY A 369 6.52 8.36 25.00
CA GLY A 369 7.31 9.09 26.02
C GLY A 369 7.89 8.21 27.11
N VAL A 370 7.80 6.88 27.01
CA VAL A 370 8.43 5.95 27.95
C VAL A 370 9.89 5.78 27.54
N ALA A 371 10.83 6.16 28.43
CA ALA A 371 12.25 6.05 28.19
C ALA A 371 12.68 4.62 27.82
N GLY A 372 13.44 4.47 26.74
CA GLY A 372 13.88 3.17 26.19
C GLY A 372 12.80 2.37 25.45
N LYS A 373 11.63 2.98 25.20
CA LYS A 373 10.50 2.38 24.45
C LYS A 373 10.10 3.17 23.20
N GLU A 374 10.93 4.10 22.78
CA GLU A 374 10.68 4.99 21.64
C GLU A 374 10.42 4.19 20.36
N GLU A 375 11.10 3.09 20.20
CA GLU A 375 11.03 2.27 19.00
C GLU A 375 9.78 1.39 18.98
N GLU A 376 9.43 0.73 20.08
CA GLU A 376 8.18 -0.02 20.17
C GLU A 376 6.98 0.93 19.96
N TYR A 377 7.09 2.18 20.45
CA TYR A 377 6.11 3.23 20.14
C TYR A 377 6.01 3.50 18.64
N LEU A 378 7.15 3.71 17.96
CA LEU A 378 7.19 3.96 16.51
C LEU A 378 6.68 2.75 15.71
N GLN A 379 6.98 1.55 16.17
CA GLN A 379 6.46 0.32 15.58
C GLN A 379 4.93 0.24 15.73
N GLY A 380 4.39 0.45 16.94
CA GLY A 380 2.95 0.48 17.19
C GLY A 380 2.22 1.55 16.35
N LYS A 381 2.83 2.74 16.22
CA LYS A 381 2.32 3.81 15.35
C LYS A 381 2.32 3.39 13.87
N ALA A 382 3.38 2.76 13.42
CA ALA A 382 3.49 2.28 12.05
C ALA A 382 2.48 1.16 11.74
N MET A 383 2.29 0.20 12.66
CA MET A 383 1.31 -0.87 12.54
C MET A 383 -0.11 -0.30 12.44
N LEU A 384 -0.46 0.64 13.31
CA LEU A 384 -1.77 1.27 13.33
C LEU A 384 -2.08 2.02 12.02
N ASN A 385 -1.13 2.80 11.50
CA ASN A 385 -1.31 3.52 10.25
C ASN A 385 -1.37 2.56 9.04
N SER A 386 -0.58 1.50 9.07
CA SER A 386 -0.57 0.49 8.00
C SER A 386 -1.86 -0.37 7.97
N ALA A 387 -2.60 -0.45 9.07
CA ALA A 387 -3.86 -1.20 9.12
C ALA A 387 -4.92 -0.61 8.17
N TYR A 388 -5.02 0.72 8.09
CA TYR A 388 -5.87 1.37 7.09
C TYR A 388 -5.36 1.11 5.66
N GLY A 389 -4.06 1.32 5.40
CA GLY A 389 -3.48 1.04 4.10
C GLY A 389 -3.69 -0.41 3.63
N MET A 390 -3.66 -1.37 4.56
CA MET A 390 -4.02 -2.75 4.29
C MET A 390 -5.49 -2.88 3.84
N ALA A 391 -6.42 -2.21 4.53
CA ALA A 391 -7.84 -2.30 4.25
C ALA A 391 -8.25 -1.70 2.89
N VAL A 392 -7.50 -0.69 2.40
CA VAL A 392 -7.76 -0.03 1.11
C VAL A 392 -6.89 -0.53 -0.03
N THR A 393 -6.11 -1.59 0.19
CA THR A 393 -5.32 -2.20 -0.88
C THR A 393 -6.23 -2.80 -1.94
N ASP A 394 -6.00 -2.43 -3.19
CA ASP A 394 -6.76 -2.95 -4.32
C ASP A 394 -6.51 -4.44 -4.52
N ILE A 395 -7.60 -5.20 -4.65
CA ILE A 395 -7.56 -6.65 -4.92
C ILE A 395 -7.50 -6.97 -6.41
N VAL A 396 -7.85 -6.01 -7.25
CA VAL A 396 -7.75 -6.08 -8.71
C VAL A 396 -6.70 -5.07 -9.15
N ARG A 397 -5.60 -5.57 -9.66
CA ARG A 397 -4.47 -4.75 -10.11
C ARG A 397 -4.14 -5.09 -11.55
N ASP A 398 -3.46 -4.19 -12.22
CA ASP A 398 -2.84 -4.53 -13.49
C ASP A 398 -1.87 -5.68 -13.25
N ASP A 399 -2.04 -6.73 -14.03
CA ASP A 399 -1.11 -7.84 -14.10
C ASP A 399 0.06 -7.35 -14.96
N LEU A 400 1.20 -7.08 -14.32
CA LEU A 400 2.35 -6.48 -14.98
C LEU A 400 3.37 -7.55 -15.33
N GLU A 401 3.55 -7.78 -16.63
CA GLU A 401 4.58 -8.65 -17.16
C GLU A 401 5.78 -7.85 -17.65
N TYR A 402 6.98 -8.30 -17.33
CA TYR A 402 8.22 -7.75 -17.84
C TYR A 402 8.74 -8.58 -19.02
N HIS A 403 8.91 -7.93 -20.16
CA HIS A 403 9.41 -8.53 -21.38
C HIS A 403 10.81 -8.02 -21.69
N GLN A 404 11.78 -8.92 -21.65
CA GLN A 404 13.20 -8.57 -21.78
C GLN A 404 13.61 -8.18 -23.20
N GLU A 405 12.85 -8.60 -24.20
CA GLU A 405 13.16 -8.38 -25.63
C GLU A 405 12.58 -7.10 -26.22
N MET A 406 11.80 -6.33 -25.46
CA MET A 406 11.13 -5.12 -25.95
C MET A 406 11.98 -3.87 -25.76
N TYR A 407 12.15 -3.10 -26.85
CA TYR A 407 12.98 -1.90 -26.86
C TYR A 407 12.27 -0.62 -26.36
N ALA A 408 10.94 -0.56 -26.44
CA ALA A 408 10.19 0.66 -26.17
C ALA A 408 9.43 0.66 -24.84
N ASP A 409 8.77 -0.45 -24.49
CA ASP A 409 8.04 -0.62 -23.24
C ASP A 409 8.22 -2.06 -22.74
N GLU A 410 9.13 -2.23 -21.80
CA GLU A 410 9.50 -3.54 -21.25
C GLU A 410 8.45 -4.07 -20.26
N TRP A 411 7.53 -3.22 -19.86
CA TRP A 411 6.44 -3.55 -18.94
C TRP A 411 5.10 -3.49 -19.69
N GLN A 412 4.43 -4.61 -19.75
CA GLN A 412 3.10 -4.72 -20.35
C GLN A 412 2.06 -5.16 -19.31
N VAL A 413 0.80 -4.88 -19.61
CA VAL A 413 -0.31 -5.47 -18.88
C VAL A 413 -0.43 -6.92 -19.33
N GLY A 414 -0.34 -7.85 -18.39
CA GLY A 414 -0.43 -9.27 -18.63
C GLY A 414 -1.84 -9.71 -19.01
N SER A 415 -1.99 -11.01 -19.19
CA SER A 415 -3.23 -11.60 -19.72
C SER A 415 -4.33 -11.81 -18.66
N GLU A 416 -4.02 -11.69 -17.37
CA GLU A 416 -5.01 -11.89 -16.31
C GLU A 416 -6.02 -10.75 -16.29
N THR A 417 -7.28 -11.06 -16.59
CA THR A 417 -8.34 -10.04 -16.62
C THR A 417 -8.77 -9.63 -15.20
N PRO A 418 -9.26 -8.39 -15.01
CA PRO A 418 -9.81 -7.94 -13.73
C PRO A 418 -10.92 -8.84 -13.19
N VAL A 419 -11.75 -9.39 -14.08
CA VAL A 419 -12.80 -10.36 -13.72
C VAL A 419 -12.20 -11.64 -13.16
N SER A 420 -11.14 -12.17 -13.79
CA SER A 420 -10.43 -13.37 -13.34
C SER A 420 -9.81 -13.16 -11.94
N GLN A 421 -9.17 -12.03 -11.73
CA GLN A 421 -8.57 -11.66 -10.44
C GLN A 421 -9.63 -11.59 -9.33
N LEU A 422 -10.74 -10.90 -9.58
CA LEU A 422 -11.84 -10.81 -8.62
C LEU A 422 -12.46 -12.18 -8.33
N ASN A 423 -12.65 -13.01 -9.34
CA ASN A 423 -13.16 -14.38 -9.17
C ASN A 423 -12.21 -15.25 -8.33
N ARG A 424 -10.90 -15.11 -8.51
CA ARG A 424 -9.90 -15.77 -7.69
C ARG A 424 -9.97 -15.31 -6.22
N TYR A 425 -10.13 -14.00 -5.99
CA TYR A 425 -10.39 -13.44 -4.67
C TYR A 425 -11.66 -14.00 -4.04
N ASN A 426 -12.78 -13.99 -4.77
CA ASN A 426 -14.10 -14.42 -4.29
C ASN A 426 -14.17 -15.91 -3.91
N LYS A 427 -13.28 -16.75 -4.46
CA LYS A 427 -13.19 -18.18 -4.05
C LYS A 427 -12.71 -18.36 -2.63
N ASN A 428 -11.86 -17.48 -2.12
CA ASN A 428 -11.34 -17.54 -0.74
C ASN A 428 -10.91 -16.14 -0.24
N PRO A 429 -11.88 -15.25 0.02
CA PRO A 429 -11.58 -13.86 0.38
C PRO A 429 -10.84 -13.76 1.71
N SER A 430 -11.06 -14.67 2.65
CA SER A 430 -10.40 -14.67 3.95
C SER A 430 -8.88 -14.95 3.87
N ARG A 431 -8.41 -15.62 2.81
CA ARG A 431 -6.98 -15.85 2.57
C ARG A 431 -6.24 -14.55 2.26
N PHE A 432 -6.93 -13.61 1.66
CA PHE A 432 -6.37 -12.34 1.20
C PHE A 432 -6.56 -11.22 2.22
N LEU A 433 -7.11 -11.42 3.36
CA LEU A 433 -7.44 -10.45 4.40
C LEU A 433 -6.74 -9.09 4.18
N TYR A 434 -7.52 -8.18 3.67
CA TYR A 434 -7.08 -6.83 3.32
C TYR A 434 -7.85 -5.81 4.15
#